data_14060f6bf4bf4b49e2c71c2921f9fa26
#
_entry.id   14060f6bf4bf4b49e2c71c2921f9fa26
#
_cell.length_a   1.000
_cell.length_b   1.000
_cell.length_c   1.000
_cell.angle_alpha   90.00
_cell.angle_beta   90.00
_cell.angle_gamma   90.00
#
_symmetry.space_group_name_H-M   'P 1'
#
loop_
_entity.id
_entity.type
_entity.pdbx_description
1 polymer ?
#
loop_
_entity_poly.entity_id
_entity_poly.type
_entity_poly.pdbx_seq_one_letter_code
_entity_poly.pdbx_strand_id
1 'polypeptide(L)'
;SSSNYYAFKLINSWPKWEKNFLNIYGEKYSGKTHLTNIFLKKFKGFKIKASSFENKNLNEIKIYENIILDNFDQNIDEYLIYSLFNIIDQDNKYLIINSLTPINEMNFKLDDLKSRTKNCLVAKIDKPDDKLMFAIILKNFSDRQIIIDKKLINFIIKRVDRSYDKIFEFIYKIDEI
;
A
#
# COMPACT_ATOMS: atom_id res chain seq x y z
N SER A 1 12.79 -8.69 2.62
CA SER A 1 11.79 -9.76 2.76
C SER A 1 11.30 -10.20 1.39
N SER A 2 11.06 -11.50 1.20
CA SER A 2 10.49 -12.05 -0.05
C SER A 2 9.07 -11.55 -0.29
N SER A 3 8.32 -11.26 0.78
CA SER A 3 6.90 -10.87 0.76
C SER A 3 6.59 -9.56 0.00
N ASN A 4 7.54 -8.65 -0.11
CA ASN A 4 7.35 -7.37 -0.82
C ASN A 4 8.32 -7.16 -1.99
N TYR A 5 9.06 -8.21 -2.37
CA TYR A 5 10.12 -8.11 -3.37
C TYR A 5 9.63 -7.57 -4.71
N TYR A 6 8.50 -8.07 -5.20
CA TYR A 6 7.95 -7.66 -6.50
C TYR A 6 7.47 -6.20 -6.47
N ALA A 7 6.73 -5.80 -5.43
CA ALA A 7 6.30 -4.42 -5.26
C ALA A 7 7.50 -3.45 -5.16
N PHE A 8 8.54 -3.85 -4.40
CA PHE A 8 9.77 -3.08 -4.27
C PHE A 8 10.53 -2.96 -5.61
N LYS A 9 10.61 -4.06 -6.38
CA LYS A 9 11.23 -4.05 -7.71
C LYS A 9 10.50 -3.11 -8.66
N LEU A 10 9.16 -3.15 -8.71
CA LEU A 10 8.37 -2.26 -9.55
C LEU A 10 8.59 -0.78 -9.17
N ILE A 11 8.51 -0.44 -7.89
CA ILE A 11 8.75 0.93 -7.43
C ILE A 11 10.15 1.44 -7.83
N ASN A 12 11.18 0.60 -7.72
CA ASN A 12 12.53 1.01 -8.09
C ASN A 12 12.78 1.02 -9.61
N SER A 13 11.95 0.38 -10.41
CA SER A 13 12.05 0.43 -11.88
C SER A 13 11.39 1.67 -12.49
N TRP A 14 10.68 2.51 -11.70
CA TRP A 14 10.14 3.77 -12.19
C TRP A 14 11.26 4.65 -12.83
N PRO A 15 11.01 5.32 -13.96
CA PRO A 15 9.76 5.42 -14.71
C PRO A 15 9.58 4.35 -15.81
N LYS A 16 10.37 3.28 -15.81
CA LYS A 16 10.33 2.21 -16.83
C LYS A 16 9.20 1.21 -16.60
N TRP A 17 8.03 1.69 -16.20
CA TRP A 17 6.84 0.84 -16.10
C TRP A 17 6.21 0.66 -17.47
N GLU A 18 5.68 -0.53 -17.72
CA GLU A 18 4.94 -0.83 -18.94
C GLU A 18 3.59 -0.09 -19.02
N LYS A 19 3.08 0.36 -17.88
CA LYS A 19 1.80 1.06 -17.72
C LYS A 19 1.89 2.15 -16.65
N ASN A 20 1.05 3.16 -16.76
CA ASN A 20 1.06 4.32 -15.87
C ASN A 20 0.35 4.07 -14.51
N PHE A 21 -0.28 2.91 -14.35
CA PHE A 21 -1.06 2.56 -13.16
C PHE A 21 -0.43 1.37 -12.45
N LEU A 22 -0.14 1.53 -11.16
CA LEU A 22 0.36 0.48 -10.28
C LEU A 22 -0.56 0.35 -9.06
N ASN A 23 -1.15 -0.82 -8.87
CA ASN A 23 -1.84 -1.16 -7.65
C ASN A 23 -0.96 -2.02 -6.74
N ILE A 24 -0.67 -1.55 -5.53
CA ILE A 24 -0.01 -2.31 -4.47
C ILE A 24 -1.07 -2.73 -3.46
N TYR A 25 -1.27 -4.02 -3.30
CA TYR A 25 -2.28 -4.53 -2.38
C TYR A 25 -1.74 -5.55 -1.38
N GLY A 26 -2.46 -5.72 -0.29
CA GLY A 26 -2.09 -6.62 0.80
C GLY A 26 -2.75 -6.22 2.11
N GLU A 27 -2.56 -7.04 3.13
CA GLU A 27 -3.16 -6.84 4.46
C GLU A 27 -2.87 -5.45 5.03
N LYS A 28 -3.70 -5.04 6.01
CA LYS A 28 -3.39 -3.88 6.85
C LYS A 28 -2.01 -4.06 7.49
N TYR A 29 -1.28 -2.96 7.66
CA TYR A 29 0.10 -2.96 8.20
C TYR A 29 1.16 -3.70 7.37
N SER A 30 0.86 -4.21 6.18
CA SER A 30 1.85 -4.91 5.34
C SER A 30 2.97 -4.03 4.77
N GLY A 31 2.93 -2.73 5.02
CA GLY A 31 3.98 -1.79 4.62
C GLY A 31 3.74 -1.08 3.28
N LYS A 32 2.54 -1.17 2.68
CA LYS A 32 2.18 -0.44 1.44
C LYS A 32 2.51 1.05 1.52
N THR A 33 1.97 1.71 2.54
CA THR A 33 2.19 3.15 2.80
C THR A 33 3.66 3.48 3.02
N HIS A 34 4.40 2.59 3.70
CA HIS A 34 5.84 2.75 3.90
C HIS A 34 6.60 2.70 2.57
N LEU A 35 6.26 1.75 1.71
CA LEU A 35 6.86 1.58 0.39
C LEU A 35 6.62 2.79 -0.51
N THR A 36 5.39 3.32 -0.53
CA THR A 36 5.06 4.54 -1.29
C THR A 36 5.69 5.80 -0.69
N ASN A 37 5.93 5.86 0.62
CA ASN A 37 6.68 6.95 1.24
C ASN A 37 8.16 6.91 0.86
N ILE A 38 8.76 5.72 0.73
CA ILE A 38 10.13 5.57 0.19
C ILE A 38 10.20 6.08 -1.26
N PHE A 39 9.20 5.75 -2.07
CA PHE A 39 9.10 6.26 -3.44
C PHE A 39 9.08 7.79 -3.48
N LEU A 40 8.24 8.43 -2.65
CA LEU A 40 8.13 9.89 -2.60
C LEU A 40 9.37 10.62 -2.05
N LYS A 41 10.17 9.95 -1.24
CA LYS A 41 11.48 10.50 -0.82
C LYS A 41 12.46 10.57 -1.98
N LYS A 42 12.32 9.70 -2.97
CA LYS A 42 13.17 9.62 -4.15
C LYS A 42 12.61 10.42 -5.34
N PHE A 43 11.29 10.41 -5.49
CA PHE A 43 10.59 11.03 -6.61
C PHE A 43 9.48 11.94 -6.08
N LYS A 44 9.44 13.19 -6.55
CA LYS A 44 8.39 14.13 -6.16
C LYS A 44 7.02 13.64 -6.60
N GLY A 45 6.00 13.85 -5.75
CA GLY A 45 4.63 13.45 -6.08
C GLY A 45 3.61 13.97 -5.08
N PHE A 46 2.35 13.77 -5.41
CA PHE A 46 1.20 14.09 -4.58
C PHE A 46 0.66 12.82 -3.93
N LYS A 47 0.45 12.85 -2.62
CA LYS A 47 -0.12 11.73 -1.88
C LYS A 47 -1.35 12.17 -1.10
N ILE A 48 -2.42 11.41 -1.24
CA ILE A 48 -3.66 11.63 -0.51
C ILE A 48 -4.29 10.29 -0.09
N LYS A 49 -5.00 10.28 1.04
CA LYS A 49 -5.84 9.14 1.41
C LYS A 49 -7.09 9.13 0.52
N ALA A 50 -7.53 7.96 0.09
CA ALA A 50 -8.73 7.81 -0.73
C ALA A 50 -9.97 8.42 -0.07
N SER A 51 -10.11 8.27 1.26
CA SER A 51 -11.23 8.85 2.04
C SER A 51 -11.24 10.40 2.09
N SER A 52 -10.14 11.06 1.72
CA SER A 52 -10.01 12.53 1.70
C SER A 52 -9.90 13.08 0.27
N PHE A 53 -10.00 12.20 -0.74
CA PHE A 53 -9.88 12.58 -2.14
C PHE A 53 -11.20 13.15 -2.64
N GLU A 54 -11.16 14.38 -3.14
CA GLU A 54 -12.31 15.17 -3.58
C GLU A 54 -12.04 15.85 -4.93
N ASN A 55 -13.09 16.37 -5.59
CA ASN A 55 -12.98 17.07 -6.87
C ASN A 55 -11.95 18.22 -6.87
N LYS A 56 -11.81 18.95 -5.77
CA LYS A 56 -10.80 20.02 -5.64
C LYS A 56 -9.38 19.52 -5.85
N ASN A 57 -9.07 18.26 -5.46
CA ASN A 57 -7.74 17.68 -5.58
C ASN A 57 -7.38 17.34 -7.04
N LEU A 58 -8.35 17.23 -7.95
CA LEU A 58 -8.08 17.01 -9.38
C LEU A 58 -7.23 18.15 -10.00
N ASN A 59 -7.39 19.38 -9.51
CA ASN A 59 -6.56 20.49 -9.97
C ASN A 59 -5.14 20.43 -9.38
N GLU A 60 -4.99 20.02 -8.12
CA GLU A 60 -3.69 19.86 -7.46
C GLU A 60 -2.86 18.77 -8.13
N ILE A 61 -3.49 17.67 -8.53
CA ILE A 61 -2.85 16.53 -9.19
C ILE A 61 -2.16 16.94 -10.51
N LYS A 62 -2.71 17.93 -11.22
CA LYS A 62 -2.13 18.39 -12.50
C LYS A 62 -0.69 18.89 -12.38
N ILE A 63 -0.27 19.33 -11.19
CA ILE A 63 1.07 19.89 -10.93
C ILE A 63 2.12 18.79 -10.79
N TYR A 64 1.71 17.57 -10.38
CA TYR A 64 2.62 16.49 -10.05
C TYR A 64 2.66 15.42 -11.14
N GLU A 65 3.83 14.81 -11.35
CA GLU A 65 4.01 13.67 -12.25
C GLU A 65 3.55 12.35 -11.60
N ASN A 66 3.80 12.22 -10.30
CA ASN A 66 3.49 10.99 -9.54
C ASN A 66 2.39 11.25 -8.53
N ILE A 67 1.35 10.43 -8.57
CA ILE A 67 0.20 10.50 -7.68
C ILE A 67 0.10 9.21 -6.88
N ILE A 68 -0.16 9.32 -5.58
CA ILE A 68 -0.39 8.18 -4.69
C ILE A 68 -1.75 8.32 -4.03
N LEU A 69 -2.62 7.36 -4.30
CA LEU A 69 -3.92 7.20 -3.65
C LEU A 69 -3.81 6.10 -2.59
N ASP A 70 -3.73 6.51 -1.32
CA ASP A 70 -3.49 5.59 -0.20
C ASP A 70 -4.80 5.13 0.45
N ASN A 71 -4.84 3.87 0.92
CA ASN A 71 -6.02 3.24 1.55
C ASN A 71 -7.27 3.27 0.66
N PHE A 72 -7.11 2.90 -0.60
CA PHE A 72 -8.21 2.82 -1.56
C PHE A 72 -9.17 1.67 -1.21
N ASP A 73 -10.45 1.97 -1.25
CA ASP A 73 -11.55 1.00 -1.15
C ASP A 73 -12.68 1.31 -2.13
N GLN A 74 -13.72 0.48 -2.16
CA GLN A 74 -14.83 0.60 -3.11
C GLN A 74 -15.86 1.70 -2.75
N ASN A 75 -15.72 2.37 -1.60
CA ASN A 75 -16.69 3.36 -1.13
C ASN A 75 -16.44 4.77 -1.70
N ILE A 76 -15.39 4.92 -2.49
CA ILE A 76 -15.07 6.18 -3.15
C ILE A 76 -15.98 6.40 -4.37
N ASP A 77 -16.29 7.67 -4.68
CA ASP A 77 -17.05 8.02 -5.87
C ASP A 77 -16.34 7.55 -7.14
N GLU A 78 -16.98 6.65 -7.88
CA GLU A 78 -16.44 6.06 -9.11
C GLU A 78 -16.20 7.11 -10.21
N TYR A 79 -17.03 8.16 -10.32
CA TYR A 79 -16.83 9.24 -11.29
C TYR A 79 -15.58 10.08 -10.93
N LEU A 80 -15.31 10.27 -9.66
CA LEU A 80 -14.11 10.95 -9.20
C LEU A 80 -12.85 10.15 -9.55
N ILE A 81 -12.88 8.82 -9.34
CA ILE A 81 -11.78 7.93 -9.73
C ILE A 81 -11.62 7.85 -11.24
N TYR A 82 -12.72 7.78 -11.98
CA TYR A 82 -12.69 7.82 -13.45
C TYR A 82 -12.02 9.13 -13.95
N SER A 83 -12.37 10.26 -13.35
CA SER A 83 -11.75 11.55 -13.66
C SER A 83 -10.25 11.57 -13.37
N LEU A 84 -9.83 10.98 -12.23
CA LEU A 84 -8.41 10.80 -11.90
C LEU A 84 -7.70 9.97 -12.98
N PHE A 85 -8.26 8.82 -13.35
CA PHE A 85 -7.65 7.96 -14.37
C PHE A 85 -7.51 8.68 -15.72
N ASN A 86 -8.49 9.50 -16.10
CA ASN A 86 -8.41 10.32 -17.32
C ASN A 86 -7.25 11.31 -17.26
N ILE A 87 -7.07 12.02 -16.15
CA ILE A 87 -5.96 12.97 -15.98
C ILE A 87 -4.61 12.23 -16.07
N ILE A 88 -4.49 11.07 -15.43
CA ILE A 88 -3.26 10.28 -15.47
C ILE A 88 -2.89 9.89 -16.91
N ASP A 89 -3.86 9.40 -17.69
CA ASP A 89 -3.64 8.99 -19.08
C ASP A 89 -3.35 10.20 -19.99
N GLN A 90 -4.15 11.26 -19.92
CA GLN A 90 -4.04 12.42 -20.78
C GLN A 90 -2.75 13.19 -20.57
N ASP A 91 -2.30 13.32 -19.33
CA ASP A 91 -1.11 14.08 -18.95
C ASP A 91 0.15 13.20 -18.83
N ASN A 92 0.09 11.92 -19.23
CA ASN A 92 1.19 10.95 -19.10
C ASN A 92 1.80 10.88 -17.69
N LYS A 93 0.97 10.90 -16.67
CA LYS A 93 1.36 10.83 -15.26
C LYS A 93 1.37 9.38 -14.77
N TYR A 94 1.85 9.18 -13.55
CA TYR A 94 1.88 7.87 -12.89
C TYR A 94 0.99 7.85 -11.64
N LEU A 95 0.22 6.79 -11.48
CA LEU A 95 -0.66 6.58 -10.33
C LEU A 95 -0.30 5.30 -9.59
N ILE A 96 0.00 5.42 -8.29
CA ILE A 96 0.11 4.29 -7.38
C ILE A 96 -1.12 4.26 -6.49
N ILE A 97 -1.80 3.11 -6.44
CA ILE A 97 -2.98 2.88 -5.60
C ILE A 97 -2.62 1.83 -4.56
N ASN A 98 -2.74 2.18 -3.28
CA ASN A 98 -2.62 1.22 -2.18
C ASN A 98 -4.01 0.75 -1.74
N SER A 99 -4.25 -0.56 -1.72
CA SER A 99 -5.54 -1.16 -1.35
C SER A 99 -5.38 -2.42 -0.51
N LEU A 100 -6.46 -2.93 0.07
CA LEU A 100 -6.46 -4.23 0.77
C LEU A 100 -6.60 -5.39 -0.22
N THR A 101 -7.41 -5.21 -1.26
CA THR A 101 -7.67 -6.18 -2.32
C THR A 101 -7.21 -5.62 -3.66
N PRO A 102 -6.92 -6.47 -4.66
CA PRO A 102 -6.48 -5.99 -5.96
C PRO A 102 -7.60 -5.20 -6.67
N ILE A 103 -7.23 -4.05 -7.23
CA ILE A 103 -8.20 -3.12 -7.84
C ILE A 103 -8.94 -3.73 -9.03
N ASN A 104 -8.30 -4.61 -9.78
CA ASN A 104 -8.88 -5.30 -10.93
C ASN A 104 -9.91 -6.38 -10.55
N GLU A 105 -10.02 -6.73 -9.28
CA GLU A 105 -11.04 -7.64 -8.73
C GLU A 105 -12.18 -6.89 -8.02
N MET A 106 -12.07 -5.57 -7.90
CA MET A 106 -13.12 -4.75 -7.29
C MET A 106 -14.34 -4.61 -8.23
N ASN A 107 -15.52 -4.57 -7.64
CA ASN A 107 -16.78 -4.52 -8.38
C ASN A 107 -17.21 -3.07 -8.63
N PHE A 108 -16.68 -2.45 -9.68
CA PHE A 108 -17.10 -1.12 -10.12
C PHE A 108 -18.38 -1.20 -10.95
N LYS A 109 -19.21 -0.15 -10.92
CA LYS A 109 -20.43 -0.01 -11.74
C LYS A 109 -20.10 0.54 -13.12
N LEU A 110 -19.13 1.45 -13.21
CA LEU A 110 -18.70 2.05 -14.47
C LEU A 110 -17.84 1.07 -15.28
N ASP A 111 -18.32 0.67 -16.45
CA ASP A 111 -17.65 -0.30 -17.33
C ASP A 111 -16.27 0.20 -17.80
N ASP A 112 -16.15 1.49 -18.08
CA ASP A 112 -14.87 2.10 -18.44
C ASP A 112 -13.84 1.99 -17.30
N LEU A 113 -14.26 2.20 -16.05
CA LEU A 113 -13.39 2.04 -14.89
C LEU A 113 -12.99 0.57 -14.70
N LYS A 114 -13.91 -0.37 -14.87
CA LYS A 114 -13.60 -1.82 -14.88
C LYS A 114 -12.53 -2.17 -15.91
N SER A 115 -12.67 -1.64 -17.12
CA SER A 115 -11.72 -1.89 -18.21
C SER A 115 -10.34 -1.35 -17.88
N ARG A 116 -10.26 -0.13 -17.36
CA ARG A 116 -9.00 0.53 -16.98
C ARG A 116 -8.30 -0.17 -15.81
N THR A 117 -9.05 -0.58 -14.79
CA THR A 117 -8.48 -1.27 -13.62
C THR A 117 -7.90 -2.64 -13.98
N LYS A 118 -8.45 -3.34 -14.99
CA LYS A 118 -7.87 -4.58 -15.54
C LYS A 118 -6.49 -4.35 -16.18
N ASN A 119 -6.21 -3.14 -16.63
CA ASN A 119 -4.95 -2.77 -17.24
C ASN A 119 -3.90 -2.23 -16.24
N CYS A 120 -4.19 -2.17 -14.95
CA CYS A 120 -3.21 -1.78 -13.94
C CYS A 120 -2.13 -2.86 -13.77
N LEU A 121 -0.88 -2.44 -13.51
CA LEU A 121 0.11 -3.32 -12.92
C LEU A 121 -0.32 -3.64 -11.49
N VAL A 122 -0.28 -4.91 -11.11
CA VAL A 122 -0.74 -5.34 -9.78
C VAL A 122 0.40 -6.00 -9.03
N ALA A 123 0.71 -5.49 -7.84
CA ALA A 123 1.76 -5.99 -6.97
C ALA A 123 1.21 -6.36 -5.59
N LYS A 124 1.26 -7.65 -5.28
CA LYS A 124 0.88 -8.16 -3.96
C LYS A 124 2.01 -8.00 -2.95
N ILE A 125 1.66 -7.62 -1.73
CA ILE A 125 2.51 -7.83 -0.56
C ILE A 125 1.99 -9.07 0.17
N ASP A 126 2.78 -10.14 0.16
CA ASP A 126 2.41 -11.40 0.78
C ASP A 126 2.48 -11.33 2.29
N LYS A 127 1.88 -12.34 2.96
CA LYS A 127 1.96 -12.50 4.41
C LYS A 127 3.41 -12.55 4.89
N PRO A 128 3.68 -12.12 6.13
CA PRO A 128 5.03 -12.15 6.67
C PRO A 128 5.51 -13.59 6.89
N ASP A 129 6.78 -13.86 6.59
CA ASP A 129 7.45 -15.06 7.03
C ASP A 129 7.91 -14.93 8.50
N ASP A 130 8.32 -16.02 9.12
CA ASP A 130 8.74 -16.04 10.53
C ASP A 130 9.89 -15.08 10.81
N LYS A 131 10.81 -14.89 9.84
CA LYS A 131 11.95 -13.96 9.96
C LYS A 131 11.46 -12.51 10.00
N LEU A 132 10.50 -12.18 9.15
CA LEU A 132 9.91 -10.84 9.13
C LEU A 132 9.05 -10.59 10.36
N MET A 133 8.27 -11.59 10.83
CA MET A 133 7.53 -11.50 12.09
C MET A 133 8.47 -11.21 13.26
N PHE A 134 9.59 -11.94 13.34
CA PHE A 134 10.63 -11.71 14.35
C PHE A 134 11.16 -10.28 14.32
N ALA A 135 11.52 -9.80 13.13
CA ALA A 135 12.05 -8.44 12.95
C ALA A 135 11.04 -7.35 13.31
N ILE A 136 9.77 -7.53 12.96
CA ILE A 136 8.68 -6.58 13.31
C ILE A 136 8.50 -6.51 14.82
N ILE A 137 8.39 -7.66 15.48
CA ILE A 137 8.21 -7.72 16.94
C ILE A 137 9.41 -7.09 17.62
N LEU A 138 10.63 -7.54 17.31
CA LEU A 138 11.85 -7.02 17.91
C LEU A 138 11.97 -5.50 17.75
N LYS A 139 11.72 -4.98 16.54
CA LYS A 139 11.79 -3.54 16.27
C LYS A 139 10.76 -2.77 17.10
N ASN A 140 9.50 -3.21 17.14
CA ASN A 140 8.45 -2.51 17.87
C ASN A 140 8.71 -2.46 19.37
N PHE A 141 9.24 -3.52 19.96
CA PHE A 141 9.63 -3.55 21.38
C PHE A 141 10.88 -2.67 21.61
N SER A 142 11.86 -2.72 20.72
CA SER A 142 13.05 -1.87 20.80
C SER A 142 12.70 -0.37 20.70
N ASP A 143 11.82 0.01 19.79
CA ASP A 143 11.35 1.39 19.62
C ASP A 143 10.64 1.92 20.88
N ARG A 144 10.08 1.01 21.71
CA ARG A 144 9.46 1.30 23.01
C ARG A 144 10.42 1.16 24.18
N GLN A 145 11.70 0.88 23.93
CA GLN A 145 12.75 0.62 24.95
C GLN A 145 12.45 -0.61 25.83
N ILE A 146 11.63 -1.55 25.34
CA ILE A 146 11.33 -2.80 26.03
C ILE A 146 12.33 -3.87 25.56
N ILE A 147 13.05 -4.46 26.52
CA ILE A 147 13.94 -5.59 26.27
C ILE A 147 13.13 -6.88 26.28
N ILE A 148 13.12 -7.57 25.15
CA ILE A 148 12.41 -8.85 25.00
C ILE A 148 13.39 -9.98 24.67
N ASP A 149 13.25 -11.13 25.34
CA ASP A 149 14.06 -12.31 25.03
C ASP A 149 13.69 -12.90 23.65
N LYS A 150 14.72 -13.26 22.90
CA LYS A 150 14.56 -13.94 21.58
C LYS A 150 13.73 -15.24 21.70
N LYS A 151 13.83 -15.99 22.82
CA LYS A 151 13.02 -17.18 23.04
C LYS A 151 11.54 -16.85 23.15
N LEU A 152 11.22 -15.73 23.81
CA LEU A 152 9.84 -15.25 23.94
C LEU A 152 9.28 -14.80 22.58
N ILE A 153 10.07 -14.10 21.75
CA ILE A 153 9.65 -13.73 20.38
C ILE A 153 9.34 -15.00 19.58
N ASN A 154 10.21 -16.01 19.60
CA ASN A 154 9.99 -17.27 18.89
C ASN A 154 8.76 -18.03 19.40
N PHE A 155 8.47 -17.94 20.70
CA PHE A 155 7.25 -18.51 21.31
C PHE A 155 5.99 -17.81 20.78
N ILE A 156 6.01 -16.47 20.67
CA ILE A 156 4.92 -15.64 20.15
C ILE A 156 4.66 -15.98 18.68
N ILE A 157 5.69 -16.01 17.84
CA ILE A 157 5.59 -16.30 16.40
C ILE A 157 4.89 -17.65 16.13
N LYS A 158 5.14 -18.65 16.96
CA LYS A 158 4.52 -19.97 16.82
C LYS A 158 3.03 -20.02 17.16
N ARG A 159 2.49 -18.96 17.82
CA ARG A 159 1.11 -18.89 18.34
C ARG A 159 0.26 -17.81 17.71
N VAL A 160 0.90 -16.80 17.14
CA VAL A 160 0.21 -15.72 16.41
C VAL A 160 0.08 -16.12 14.94
N ASP A 161 -1.08 -15.93 14.36
CA ASP A 161 -1.30 -16.15 12.93
C ASP A 161 -0.31 -15.35 12.10
N ARG A 162 0.14 -15.93 10.98
CA ARG A 162 1.03 -15.26 10.02
C ARG A 162 0.28 -14.14 9.28
N SER A 163 0.06 -13.05 9.97
CA SER A 163 -0.63 -11.86 9.48
C SER A 163 -0.02 -10.63 10.14
N TYR A 164 0.18 -9.58 9.35
CA TYR A 164 0.64 -8.28 9.86
C TYR A 164 -0.36 -7.72 10.88
N ASP A 165 -1.65 -7.82 10.60
CA ASP A 165 -2.71 -7.30 11.46
C ASP A 165 -2.66 -7.97 12.85
N LYS A 166 -2.52 -9.31 12.89
CA LYS A 166 -2.44 -10.08 14.14
C LYS A 166 -1.18 -9.78 14.95
N ILE A 167 -0.04 -9.55 14.28
CA ILE A 167 1.19 -9.14 14.96
C ILE A 167 1.00 -7.77 15.62
N PHE A 168 0.44 -6.80 14.89
CA PHE A 168 0.23 -5.47 15.43
C PHE A 168 -0.87 -5.43 16.48
N GLU A 169 -1.95 -6.19 16.32
CA GLU A 169 -2.96 -6.38 17.37
C GLU A 169 -2.33 -6.90 18.67
N PHE A 170 -1.45 -7.89 18.58
CA PHE A 170 -0.71 -8.42 19.72
C PHE A 170 0.20 -7.35 20.36
N ILE A 171 0.96 -6.60 19.54
CA ILE A 171 1.86 -5.55 20.04
C ILE A 171 1.07 -4.45 20.76
N TYR A 172 -0.06 -4.00 20.21
CA TYR A 172 -0.89 -2.97 20.83
C TYR A 172 -1.56 -3.42 22.14
N LYS A 173 -1.99 -4.69 22.24
CA LYS A 173 -2.53 -5.22 23.51
C LYS A 173 -1.52 -5.23 24.64
N ILE A 174 -0.23 -5.34 24.35
CA ILE A 174 0.81 -5.26 25.39
C ILE A 174 1.03 -3.80 25.84
N ASP A 175 0.79 -2.82 24.99
CA ASP A 175 0.89 -1.40 25.36
C ASP A 175 -0.22 -0.94 26.31
N GLU A 176 -1.33 -1.70 26.41
CA GLU A 176 -2.48 -1.38 27.27
C GLU A 176 -2.34 -1.96 28.69
N ILE A 177 -1.29 -2.74 28.97
CA ILE A 177 -1.00 -3.35 30.28
C ILE A 177 0.05 -2.53 31.02
#